data_3919ee149cd3c66b199324a844a7310b
#
_entry.id   3919ee149cd3c66b199324a844a7310b
#
_cell.length_a   1.000
_cell.length_b   1.000
_cell.length_c   1.000
_cell.angle_alpha   90.00
_cell.angle_beta   90.00
_cell.angle_gamma   90.00
#
_symmetry.space_group_name_H-M   'P 1'
#
loop_
_entity.id
_entity.type
_entity.pdbx_description
1 polymer ?
#
loop_
_entity_poly.entity_id
_entity_poly.type
_entity_poly.pdbx_seq_one_letter_code
_entity_poly.pdbx_strand_id
1 'polypeptide(L)'
;MKQKIKQAIDCGRCRDKKYVFVNQKGKVQAEACSCFECKVCEGSRRIFEETPEGLSKIRECECSGLFKRMALFNQAAVPGKFVHEDFSSYSVDPPQHRTQKNALLNSQKFIKDYIDRKGQYSQGLIYMGAPGLGKTHLVVSVIKEMVMQYGVECKFVDFFELLRDIRHGYGEDISEKNFIDPYVGVQVLVIDELAKGRNTDWELTILDHFISARYNDDDKVTLVTTNFSDKLGNAISTERNDKQGLSNAYSRFTLEEKIGARIHSRLMEMCKKVNLEGKDHREM
;
A
#
# COMPACT_ATOMS: atom_id res chain seq x y z
N MET A 1 30.49 7.65 31.31
CA MET A 1 29.33 7.20 32.08
C MET A 1 28.44 6.36 31.17
N LYS A 2 28.36 5.04 31.40
CA LYS A 2 27.51 4.13 30.62
C LYS A 2 26.06 4.34 31.10
N GLN A 3 25.23 4.96 30.22
CA GLN A 3 23.80 5.02 30.47
C GLN A 3 23.24 3.59 30.45
N LYS A 4 22.67 3.19 31.58
CA LYS A 4 21.90 1.96 31.71
C LYS A 4 20.75 1.98 30.73
N ILE A 5 20.80 1.12 29.72
CA ILE A 5 19.66 0.78 28.88
C ILE A 5 18.59 0.23 29.80
N LYS A 6 17.57 1.05 30.11
CA LYS A 6 16.40 0.58 30.85
C LYS A 6 15.72 -0.49 29.99
N GLN A 7 15.47 -1.65 30.58
CA GLN A 7 14.67 -2.73 30.02
C GLN A 7 13.41 -2.14 29.38
N ALA A 8 13.23 -2.40 28.09
CA ALA A 8 11.99 -2.09 27.38
C ALA A 8 10.86 -2.79 28.14
N ILE A 9 9.83 -2.04 28.50
CA ILE A 9 8.61 -2.62 29.04
C ILE A 9 7.94 -3.29 27.86
N ASP A 10 7.96 -4.63 27.80
CA ASP A 10 7.28 -5.39 26.76
C ASP A 10 5.77 -5.09 26.86
N CYS A 11 5.30 -4.23 25.98
CA CYS A 11 3.88 -3.92 25.87
C CYS A 11 3.22 -4.92 24.93
N GLY A 12 2.55 -5.92 25.50
CA GLY A 12 1.83 -6.95 24.74
C GLY A 12 0.85 -6.39 23.67
N ARG A 13 0.40 -5.13 23.83
CA ARG A 13 -0.51 -4.49 22.86
C ARG A 13 0.21 -3.95 21.63
N CYS A 14 1.35 -3.27 21.76
CA CYS A 14 2.05 -2.62 20.64
C CYS A 14 3.40 -3.27 20.31
N ARG A 15 3.86 -4.26 21.08
CA ARG A 15 5.18 -4.90 20.93
C ARG A 15 6.29 -3.86 20.77
N ASP A 16 6.29 -2.89 21.68
CA ASP A 16 7.23 -1.74 21.78
C ASP A 16 7.23 -0.76 20.59
N LYS A 17 6.34 -0.91 19.63
CA LYS A 17 6.20 0.04 18.49
C LYS A 17 5.69 1.42 18.93
N LYS A 18 5.09 1.54 20.14
CA LYS A 18 4.49 2.75 20.71
C LYS A 18 3.22 3.23 20.00
N TYR A 19 2.76 2.52 18.98
CA TYR A 19 1.50 2.74 18.28
C TYR A 19 0.81 1.41 17.99
N VAL A 20 -0.46 1.49 17.71
CA VAL A 20 -1.32 0.36 17.30
C VAL A 20 -2.13 0.75 16.06
N PHE A 21 -2.49 -0.24 15.26
CA PHE A 21 -3.47 -0.05 14.20
C PHE A 21 -4.86 -0.45 14.69
N VAL A 22 -5.85 0.35 14.38
CA VAL A 22 -7.27 0.12 14.72
C VAL A 22 -8.12 0.32 13.48
N ASN A 23 -9.27 -0.34 13.43
CA ASN A 23 -10.26 -0.09 12.37
C ASN A 23 -11.21 1.02 12.85
N GLN A 24 -11.16 2.17 12.21
CA GLN A 24 -12.06 3.29 12.47
C GLN A 24 -12.84 3.65 11.19
N LYS A 25 -14.15 3.55 11.24
CA LYS A 25 -15.05 3.91 10.10
C LYS A 25 -14.64 3.24 8.78
N GLY A 26 -14.23 1.97 8.82
CA GLY A 26 -13.85 1.20 7.64
C GLY A 26 -12.44 1.50 7.07
N LYS A 27 -11.63 2.28 7.77
CA LYS A 27 -10.22 2.56 7.43
C LYS A 27 -9.32 2.12 8.59
N VAL A 28 -8.10 1.70 8.26
CA VAL A 28 -7.05 1.48 9.27
C VAL A 28 -6.51 2.82 9.70
N GLN A 29 -6.50 3.06 11.01
CA GLN A 29 -5.90 4.23 11.62
C GLN A 29 -4.75 3.82 12.54
N ALA A 30 -3.69 4.60 12.57
CA ALA A 30 -2.61 4.46 13.54
C ALA A 30 -2.88 5.37 14.73
N GLU A 31 -2.85 4.81 15.93
CA GLU A 31 -3.05 5.54 17.18
C GLU A 31 -1.88 5.29 18.14
N ALA A 32 -1.57 6.28 18.97
CA ALA A 32 -0.57 6.10 20.02
C ALA A 32 -1.04 5.01 20.99
N CYS A 33 -0.15 4.08 21.34
CA CYS A 33 -0.45 3.07 22.34
C CYS A 33 -0.56 3.72 23.71
N SER A 34 -1.43 3.20 24.58
CA SER A 34 -1.56 3.65 25.97
C SER A 34 -0.28 3.56 26.80
N CYS A 35 0.70 2.73 26.36
CA CYS A 35 2.02 2.66 26.98
C CYS A 35 2.98 3.78 26.53
N PHE A 36 2.57 4.62 25.56
CA PHE A 36 3.41 5.68 25.05
C PHE A 36 3.39 6.87 26.01
N GLU A 37 4.52 7.11 26.62
CA GLU A 37 4.78 8.27 27.45
C GLU A 37 6.11 8.90 27.03
N CYS A 38 6.13 10.17 26.71
CA CYS A 38 7.35 10.90 26.43
C CYS A 38 7.77 11.72 27.66
N LYS A 39 8.80 11.28 28.34
CA LYS A 39 9.31 11.94 29.55
C LYS A 39 9.99 13.28 29.30
N VAL A 40 10.29 13.60 28.03
CA VAL A 40 10.98 14.83 27.64
C VAL A 40 10.01 15.99 27.50
N CYS A 41 8.84 15.75 26.91
CA CYS A 41 7.85 16.80 26.63
C CYS A 41 6.50 16.59 27.32
N GLU A 42 6.36 15.52 28.11
CA GLU A 42 5.15 15.21 28.90
C GLU A 42 3.85 15.30 28.06
N GLY A 43 3.93 14.90 26.77
CA GLY A 43 2.80 14.92 25.84
C GLY A 43 2.61 16.21 25.06
N SER A 44 3.31 17.32 25.38
CA SER A 44 3.20 18.60 24.66
C SER A 44 3.77 18.57 23.24
N ARG A 45 4.63 17.60 22.94
CA ARG A 45 5.38 17.45 21.67
C ARG A 45 6.32 18.62 21.35
N ARG A 46 6.49 19.55 22.30
CA ARG A 46 7.33 20.73 22.19
C ARG A 46 8.29 20.78 23.37
N ILE A 47 9.46 21.33 23.16
CA ILE A 47 10.48 21.59 24.20
C ILE A 47 10.76 23.07 24.19
N PHE A 48 10.70 23.66 25.39
CA PHE A 48 11.03 25.06 25.63
C PHE A 48 12.49 25.11 26.14
N GLU A 49 13.32 25.84 25.45
CA GLU A 49 14.73 26.05 25.80
C GLU A 49 14.95 27.55 25.97
N GLU A 50 15.65 27.95 27.03
CA GLU A 50 16.12 29.31 27.19
C GLU A 50 17.47 29.46 26.49
N THR A 51 17.59 30.47 25.63
CA THR A 51 18.89 30.80 25.04
C THR A 51 19.75 31.53 26.07
N PRO A 52 21.11 31.56 25.86
CA PRO A 52 21.99 32.30 26.75
C PRO A 52 21.64 33.79 26.87
N GLU A 53 20.94 34.33 25.88
CA GLU A 53 20.47 35.72 25.85
C GLU A 53 19.09 35.93 26.55
N GLY A 54 18.57 34.91 27.22
CA GLY A 54 17.30 34.96 27.95
C GLY A 54 16.05 34.94 27.06
N LEU A 55 16.19 34.50 25.79
CA LEU A 55 15.06 34.31 24.87
C LEU A 55 14.54 32.89 24.96
N SER A 56 13.24 32.71 24.97
CA SER A 56 12.61 31.38 24.91
C SER A 56 12.58 30.87 23.46
N LYS A 57 13.20 29.71 23.19
CA LYS A 57 13.15 29.02 21.92
C LYS A 57 12.27 27.76 22.06
N ILE A 58 11.37 27.57 21.09
CA ILE A 58 10.54 26.39 21.01
C ILE A 58 11.10 25.49 19.91
N ARG A 59 11.37 24.23 20.24
CA ARG A 59 11.67 23.20 19.25
C ARG A 59 10.73 22.00 19.38
N GLU A 60 10.60 21.26 18.29
CA GLU A 60 9.83 20.01 18.32
C GLU A 60 10.55 18.95 19.14
N CYS A 61 9.80 18.20 19.93
CA CYS A 61 10.30 17.00 20.57
C CYS A 61 10.48 15.87 19.56
N GLU A 62 11.49 15.04 19.70
CA GLU A 62 11.74 13.88 18.81
C GLU A 62 10.52 12.95 18.70
N CYS A 63 9.71 12.85 19.76
CA CYS A 63 8.48 12.06 19.74
C CYS A 63 7.45 12.56 18.71
N SER A 64 7.52 13.83 18.30
CA SER A 64 6.60 14.40 17.29
C SER A 64 6.72 13.66 15.95
N GLY A 65 7.89 13.10 15.63
CA GLY A 65 8.11 12.29 14.43
C GLY A 65 7.19 11.07 14.35
N LEU A 66 6.90 10.42 15.48
CA LEU A 66 5.93 9.30 15.52
C LEU A 66 4.52 9.79 15.18
N PHE A 67 4.08 10.92 15.77
CA PHE A 67 2.76 11.47 15.50
C PHE A 67 2.60 11.96 14.06
N LYS A 68 3.67 12.54 13.46
CA LYS A 68 3.67 12.90 12.04
C LYS A 68 3.49 11.67 11.15
N ARG A 69 4.20 10.55 11.43
CA ARG A 69 4.04 9.29 10.69
C ARG A 69 2.65 8.69 10.86
N MET A 70 2.09 8.71 12.07
CA MET A 70 0.70 8.27 12.29
C MET A 70 -0.30 9.12 11.50
N ALA A 71 -0.17 10.43 11.52
CA ALA A 71 -1.03 11.33 10.74
C ALA A 71 -0.91 11.05 9.24
N LEU A 72 0.31 10.84 8.74
CA LEU A 72 0.57 10.48 7.35
C LEU A 72 -0.06 9.13 6.99
N PHE A 73 0.08 8.11 7.87
CA PHE A 73 -0.56 6.81 7.66
C PHE A 73 -2.09 6.91 7.63
N ASN A 74 -2.67 7.74 8.49
CA ASN A 74 -4.11 7.92 8.54
C ASN A 74 -4.68 8.55 7.25
N GLN A 75 -3.84 9.24 6.47
CA GLN A 75 -4.18 9.76 5.14
C GLN A 75 -3.99 8.72 4.03
N ALA A 76 -3.30 7.61 4.28
CA ALA A 76 -3.04 6.56 3.30
C ALA A 76 -4.31 5.81 2.85
N ALA A 77 -5.41 5.93 3.56
CA ALA A 77 -6.73 5.38 3.25
C ALA A 77 -6.79 3.84 3.14
N VAL A 78 -5.94 3.12 3.88
CA VAL A 78 -5.92 1.65 3.91
C VAL A 78 -7.26 1.11 4.43
N PRO A 79 -7.92 0.15 3.73
CA PRO A 79 -9.21 -0.39 4.16
C PRO A 79 -9.13 -1.12 5.51
N GLY A 80 -10.13 -0.92 6.36
CA GLY A 80 -10.19 -1.39 7.75
C GLY A 80 -10.07 -2.90 7.94
N LYS A 81 -10.44 -3.71 6.94
CA LYS A 81 -10.28 -5.16 6.94
C LYS A 81 -8.82 -5.62 7.04
N PHE A 82 -7.86 -4.73 6.70
CA PHE A 82 -6.42 -5.02 6.73
C PHE A 82 -5.71 -4.50 7.99
N VAL A 83 -6.44 -4.33 9.09
CA VAL A 83 -5.87 -3.82 10.35
C VAL A 83 -4.76 -4.72 10.91
N HIS A 84 -4.88 -6.04 10.75
CA HIS A 84 -3.94 -7.03 11.28
C HIS A 84 -2.87 -7.48 10.29
N GLU A 85 -3.02 -7.16 9.01
CA GLU A 85 -2.09 -7.55 7.95
C GLU A 85 -0.82 -6.72 7.99
N ASP A 86 0.31 -7.40 8.15
CA ASP A 86 1.67 -6.90 8.00
C ASP A 86 2.57 -8.02 7.46
N PHE A 87 3.87 -7.76 7.23
CA PHE A 87 4.78 -8.78 6.73
C PHE A 87 4.95 -9.98 7.68
N SER A 88 4.77 -9.78 8.99
CA SER A 88 4.89 -10.86 9.97
C SER A 88 3.68 -11.80 9.98
N SER A 89 2.53 -11.30 9.56
CA SER A 89 1.30 -12.08 9.43
C SER A 89 1.12 -12.72 8.04
N TYR A 90 2.02 -12.41 7.09
CA TYR A 90 1.97 -13.02 5.76
C TYR A 90 2.45 -14.46 5.80
N SER A 91 1.52 -15.40 5.72
CA SER A 91 1.82 -16.85 5.69
C SER A 91 2.16 -17.30 4.28
N VAL A 92 3.22 -18.09 4.16
CA VAL A 92 3.57 -18.81 2.93
C VAL A 92 3.30 -20.29 3.19
N ASP A 93 2.14 -20.76 2.74
CA ASP A 93 1.70 -22.12 2.99
C ASP A 93 1.31 -22.83 1.66
N PRO A 94 1.73 -24.06 1.46
CA PRO A 94 2.84 -24.75 2.13
C PRO A 94 4.19 -24.14 1.75
N PRO A 95 5.31 -24.46 2.46
CA PRO A 95 6.64 -23.89 2.22
C PRO A 95 7.16 -23.99 0.78
N GLN A 96 6.47 -24.78 -0.04
CA GLN A 96 6.78 -25.01 -1.46
C GLN A 96 6.26 -23.92 -2.39
N HIS A 97 5.38 -22.99 -1.94
CA HIS A 97 4.89 -21.88 -2.77
C HIS A 97 5.98 -20.82 -2.97
N ARG A 98 6.90 -21.18 -3.85
CA ARG A 98 8.06 -20.36 -4.22
C ARG A 98 7.66 -18.95 -4.67
N THR A 99 6.54 -18.82 -5.38
CA THR A 99 6.05 -17.54 -5.91
C THR A 99 5.61 -16.60 -4.79
N GLN A 100 4.91 -17.09 -3.76
CA GLN A 100 4.48 -16.28 -2.61
C GLN A 100 5.67 -15.83 -1.78
N LYS A 101 6.64 -16.73 -1.52
CA LYS A 101 7.90 -16.35 -0.86
C LYS A 101 8.68 -15.31 -1.64
N ASN A 102 8.76 -15.47 -2.96
CA ASN A 102 9.41 -14.48 -3.83
C ASN A 102 8.67 -13.14 -3.82
N ALA A 103 7.33 -13.14 -3.77
CA ALA A 103 6.53 -11.92 -3.67
C ALA A 103 6.83 -11.16 -2.37
N LEU A 104 6.88 -11.87 -1.23
CA LEU A 104 7.29 -11.30 0.05
C LEU A 104 8.69 -10.68 -0.02
N LEU A 105 9.68 -11.43 -0.52
CA LEU A 105 11.06 -10.95 -0.66
C LEU A 105 11.18 -9.76 -1.62
N ASN A 106 10.44 -9.75 -2.74
CA ASN A 106 10.41 -8.60 -3.65
C ASN A 106 9.80 -7.36 -2.99
N SER A 107 8.76 -7.52 -2.16
CA SER A 107 8.16 -6.42 -1.41
C SER A 107 9.14 -5.80 -0.41
N GLN A 108 9.84 -6.62 0.35
CA GLN A 108 10.85 -6.16 1.31
C GLN A 108 12.06 -5.52 0.62
N LYS A 109 12.52 -6.16 -0.49
CA LYS A 109 13.60 -5.58 -1.31
C LYS A 109 13.21 -4.25 -1.91
N PHE A 110 11.98 -4.10 -2.40
CA PHE A 110 11.46 -2.84 -2.93
C PHE A 110 11.60 -1.70 -1.90
N ILE A 111 11.17 -1.93 -0.64
CA ILE A 111 11.28 -0.92 0.41
C ILE A 111 12.75 -0.52 0.61
N LYS A 112 13.64 -1.52 0.73
CA LYS A 112 15.07 -1.27 0.90
C LYS A 112 15.65 -0.45 -0.25
N ASP A 113 15.41 -0.90 -1.49
CA ASP A 113 15.93 -0.24 -2.69
C ASP A 113 15.40 1.21 -2.81
N TYR A 114 14.12 1.44 -2.47
CA TYR A 114 13.49 2.76 -2.45
C TYR A 114 14.15 3.70 -1.44
N ILE A 115 14.38 3.22 -0.22
CA ILE A 115 15.00 4.02 0.84
C ILE A 115 16.48 4.31 0.53
N ASP A 116 17.24 3.31 0.07
CA ASP A 116 18.65 3.46 -0.29
C ASP A 116 18.84 4.49 -1.42
N ARG A 117 17.88 4.57 -2.35
CA ARG A 117 17.88 5.53 -3.48
C ARG A 117 17.14 6.84 -3.17
N LYS A 118 16.64 7.03 -1.96
CA LYS A 118 15.83 8.20 -1.55
C LYS A 118 14.61 8.44 -2.46
N GLY A 119 14.00 7.37 -2.94
CA GLY A 119 12.85 7.40 -3.84
C GLY A 119 13.17 7.63 -5.32
N GLN A 120 14.38 8.02 -5.66
CA GLN A 120 14.76 8.33 -7.05
C GLN A 120 14.87 7.07 -7.91
N TYR A 121 14.31 7.13 -9.14
CA TYR A 121 14.39 6.04 -10.13
C TYR A 121 14.02 4.66 -9.58
N SER A 122 13.04 4.61 -8.70
CA SER A 122 12.58 3.37 -8.10
C SER A 122 11.47 2.75 -8.95
N GLN A 123 11.71 1.55 -9.46
CA GLN A 123 10.68 0.79 -10.16
C GLN A 123 9.66 0.23 -9.14
N GLY A 124 8.36 0.42 -9.41
CA GLY A 124 7.29 -0.14 -8.61
C GLY A 124 7.14 -1.65 -8.77
N LEU A 125 6.07 -2.21 -8.21
CA LEU A 125 5.74 -3.62 -8.33
C LEU A 125 4.31 -3.80 -8.82
N ILE A 126 4.10 -4.75 -9.75
CA ILE A 126 2.77 -5.22 -10.12
C ILE A 126 2.60 -6.67 -9.70
N TYR A 127 1.67 -6.91 -8.75
CA TYR A 127 1.34 -8.23 -8.23
C TYR A 127 0.20 -8.84 -9.05
N MET A 128 0.50 -9.95 -9.71
CA MET A 128 -0.40 -10.64 -10.62
C MET A 128 -0.71 -12.05 -10.10
N GLY A 129 -1.96 -12.49 -10.21
CA GLY A 129 -2.36 -13.84 -9.84
C GLY A 129 -3.79 -13.93 -9.36
N ALA A 130 -4.31 -15.14 -9.16
CA ALA A 130 -5.69 -15.40 -8.76
C ALA A 130 -6.10 -14.65 -7.48
N PRO A 131 -7.41 -14.47 -7.23
CA PRO A 131 -7.90 -13.99 -5.93
C PRO A 131 -7.39 -14.84 -4.77
N GLY A 132 -7.32 -14.24 -3.57
CA GLY A 132 -6.96 -14.95 -2.34
C GLY A 132 -5.47 -15.24 -2.12
N LEU A 133 -4.58 -14.88 -3.05
CA LEU A 133 -3.12 -15.15 -2.94
C LEU A 133 -2.34 -14.13 -2.09
N GLY A 134 -3.01 -13.23 -1.39
CA GLY A 134 -2.37 -12.27 -0.50
C GLY A 134 -1.73 -11.04 -1.19
N LYS A 135 -2.09 -10.73 -2.44
CA LYS A 135 -1.57 -9.55 -3.15
C LYS A 135 -1.81 -8.24 -2.39
N THR A 136 -3.06 -7.98 -1.99
CA THR A 136 -3.44 -6.79 -1.24
C THR A 136 -2.81 -6.77 0.16
N HIS A 137 -2.64 -7.93 0.81
CA HIS A 137 -1.90 -8.06 2.06
C HIS A 137 -0.47 -7.51 1.91
N LEU A 138 0.25 -7.92 0.87
CA LEU A 138 1.63 -7.47 0.62
C LEU A 138 1.72 -5.97 0.40
N VAL A 139 0.87 -5.37 -0.44
CA VAL A 139 0.92 -3.93 -0.69
C VAL A 139 0.53 -3.10 0.53
N VAL A 140 -0.40 -3.60 1.35
CA VAL A 140 -0.74 -2.97 2.64
C VAL A 140 0.43 -3.06 3.62
N SER A 141 1.13 -4.20 3.67
CA SER A 141 2.34 -4.34 4.49
C SER A 141 3.43 -3.36 4.07
N VAL A 142 3.61 -3.15 2.74
CA VAL A 142 4.53 -2.13 2.22
C VAL A 142 4.14 -0.74 2.71
N ILE A 143 2.87 -0.33 2.59
CA ILE A 143 2.40 0.99 3.08
C ILE A 143 2.69 1.14 4.57
N LYS A 144 2.30 0.15 5.39
CA LYS A 144 2.50 0.19 6.85
C LYS A 144 3.97 0.40 7.20
N GLU A 145 4.87 -0.34 6.55
CA GLU A 145 6.30 -0.22 6.82
C GLU A 145 6.88 1.09 6.31
N MET A 146 6.62 1.47 5.05
CA MET A 146 7.16 2.70 4.46
C MET A 146 6.72 3.95 5.23
N VAL A 147 5.45 4.05 5.60
CA VAL A 147 4.95 5.20 6.35
C VAL A 147 5.45 5.20 7.78
N MET A 148 5.29 4.08 8.51
CA MET A 148 5.55 4.08 9.95
C MET A 148 7.03 4.01 10.32
N GLN A 149 7.89 3.41 9.47
CA GLN A 149 9.32 3.36 9.73
C GLN A 149 10.07 4.53 9.07
N TYR A 150 9.68 4.90 7.84
CA TYR A 150 10.47 5.83 7.04
C TYR A 150 9.79 7.18 6.79
N GLY A 151 8.49 7.33 7.10
CA GLY A 151 7.76 8.58 6.88
C GLY A 151 7.50 8.90 5.40
N VAL A 152 7.50 7.87 4.55
CA VAL A 152 7.20 8.02 3.12
C VAL A 152 5.71 8.22 2.92
N GLU A 153 5.32 9.21 2.12
CA GLU A 153 3.92 9.46 1.80
C GLU A 153 3.39 8.37 0.87
N CYS A 154 2.42 7.60 1.37
CA CYS A 154 1.76 6.54 0.62
C CYS A 154 0.26 6.77 0.57
N LYS A 155 -0.38 6.35 -0.55
CA LYS A 155 -1.84 6.26 -0.64
C LYS A 155 -2.28 4.94 -1.23
N PHE A 156 -3.42 4.47 -0.74
CA PHE A 156 -4.11 3.28 -1.23
C PHE A 156 -5.38 3.72 -1.96
N VAL A 157 -5.63 3.16 -3.12
CA VAL A 157 -6.88 3.31 -3.86
C VAL A 157 -7.35 1.96 -4.38
N ASP A 158 -8.59 1.59 -4.06
CA ASP A 158 -9.34 0.59 -4.83
C ASP A 158 -9.85 1.29 -6.09
N PHE A 159 -9.31 0.88 -7.25
CA PHE A 159 -9.60 1.58 -8.51
C PHE A 159 -11.07 1.51 -8.90
N PHE A 160 -11.74 0.41 -8.60
CA PHE A 160 -13.16 0.25 -8.87
C PHE A 160 -14.03 1.17 -8.00
N GLU A 161 -13.68 1.31 -6.72
CA GLU A 161 -14.36 2.25 -5.81
C GLU A 161 -14.14 3.70 -6.26
N LEU A 162 -12.92 4.06 -6.66
CA LEU A 162 -12.62 5.39 -7.19
C LEU A 162 -13.48 5.73 -8.41
N LEU A 163 -13.60 4.82 -9.38
CA LEU A 163 -14.45 5.03 -10.55
C LEU A 163 -15.91 5.25 -10.17
N ARG A 164 -16.40 4.56 -9.15
CA ARG A 164 -17.74 4.76 -8.63
C ARG A 164 -17.91 6.15 -8.01
N ASP A 165 -16.93 6.59 -7.22
CA ASP A 165 -16.97 7.89 -6.56
C ASP A 165 -16.92 9.04 -7.58
N ILE A 166 -16.10 8.92 -8.64
CA ILE A 166 -16.08 9.88 -9.76
C ILE A 166 -17.46 9.97 -10.43
N ARG A 167 -18.11 8.83 -10.70
CA ARG A 167 -19.45 8.81 -11.30
C ARG A 167 -20.50 9.49 -10.42
N HIS A 168 -20.43 9.31 -9.11
CA HIS A 168 -21.30 10.02 -8.18
C HIS A 168 -21.05 11.53 -8.20
N GLY A 169 -19.78 11.94 -8.29
CA GLY A 169 -19.40 13.36 -8.32
C GLY A 169 -19.94 14.13 -9.52
N TYR A 170 -20.20 13.48 -10.66
CA TYR A 170 -20.85 14.14 -11.81
C TYR A 170 -22.25 14.65 -11.51
N GLY A 171 -22.98 14.02 -10.59
CA GLY A 171 -24.28 14.51 -10.12
C GLY A 171 -24.21 15.72 -9.20
N GLU A 172 -23.01 16.05 -8.70
CA GLU A 172 -22.73 17.14 -7.73
C GLU A 172 -21.83 18.22 -8.34
N ASP A 173 -21.65 18.26 -9.67
CA ASP A 173 -20.74 19.18 -10.39
C ASP A 173 -19.28 19.15 -9.89
N ILE A 174 -18.84 18.01 -9.32
CA ILE A 174 -17.48 17.82 -8.87
C ILE A 174 -16.60 17.33 -10.03
N SER A 175 -15.52 18.06 -10.33
CA SER A 175 -14.58 17.71 -11.39
C SER A 175 -13.85 16.39 -11.09
N GLU A 176 -13.65 15.55 -12.13
CA GLU A 176 -12.80 14.34 -12.06
C GLU A 176 -11.43 14.63 -11.44
N LYS A 177 -10.85 15.77 -11.74
CA LYS A 177 -9.57 16.20 -11.23
C LYS A 177 -9.53 16.20 -9.70
N ASN A 178 -10.61 16.60 -9.02
CA ASN A 178 -10.68 16.62 -7.56
C ASN A 178 -10.59 15.21 -6.96
N PHE A 179 -11.00 14.18 -7.69
CA PHE A 179 -10.87 12.78 -7.27
C PHE A 179 -9.50 12.19 -7.59
N ILE A 180 -8.86 12.63 -8.66
CA ILE A 180 -7.61 12.06 -9.19
C ILE A 180 -6.38 12.69 -8.55
N ASP A 181 -6.32 14.02 -8.45
CA ASP A 181 -5.15 14.77 -7.96
C ASP A 181 -4.63 14.27 -6.59
N PRO A 182 -5.49 13.92 -5.61
CA PRO A 182 -5.02 13.44 -4.32
C PRO A 182 -4.19 12.16 -4.38
N TYR A 183 -4.29 11.39 -5.46
CA TYR A 183 -3.56 10.13 -5.65
C TYR A 183 -2.35 10.27 -6.57
N VAL A 184 -2.46 11.13 -7.59
CA VAL A 184 -1.38 11.29 -8.57
C VAL A 184 -0.15 11.95 -7.94
N GLY A 185 -0.34 12.86 -6.98
CA GLY A 185 0.73 13.65 -6.36
C GLY A 185 1.59 12.91 -5.35
N VAL A 186 1.14 11.78 -4.79
CA VAL A 186 1.85 11.11 -3.67
C VAL A 186 3.11 10.38 -4.11
N GLN A 187 4.08 10.23 -3.20
CA GLN A 187 5.33 9.51 -3.48
C GLN A 187 5.09 8.05 -3.88
N VAL A 188 4.30 7.32 -3.10
CA VAL A 188 3.98 5.92 -3.38
C VAL A 188 2.48 5.74 -3.46
N LEU A 189 1.99 5.32 -4.63
CA LEU A 189 0.59 4.99 -4.85
C LEU A 189 0.39 3.49 -4.95
N VAL A 190 -0.58 2.96 -4.21
CA VAL A 190 -1.08 1.60 -4.40
C VAL A 190 -2.41 1.66 -5.15
N ILE A 191 -2.48 1.01 -6.30
CA ILE A 191 -3.70 0.79 -7.08
C ILE A 191 -4.11 -0.68 -6.89
N ASP A 192 -5.13 -0.91 -6.08
CA ASP A 192 -5.63 -2.27 -5.80
C ASP A 192 -6.72 -2.68 -6.79
N GLU A 193 -6.77 -3.98 -7.10
CA GLU A 193 -7.75 -4.61 -7.97
C GLU A 193 -7.86 -3.99 -9.38
N LEU A 194 -6.72 -3.62 -9.97
CA LEU A 194 -6.68 -3.04 -11.32
C LEU A 194 -7.38 -3.95 -12.33
N ALA A 195 -8.15 -3.35 -13.24
CA ALA A 195 -8.93 -4.00 -14.31
C ALA A 195 -10.12 -4.86 -13.83
N LYS A 196 -10.55 -4.76 -12.57
CA LYS A 196 -11.72 -5.49 -12.05
C LYS A 196 -13.05 -5.04 -12.69
N GLY A 197 -13.10 -3.85 -13.26
CA GLY A 197 -14.31 -3.26 -13.84
C GLY A 197 -14.75 -3.88 -15.17
N ARG A 198 -15.73 -3.23 -15.81
CA ARG A 198 -16.17 -3.56 -17.17
C ARG A 198 -15.18 -3.12 -18.23
N ASN A 199 -14.25 -2.23 -17.88
CA ASN A 199 -13.25 -1.62 -18.75
C ASN A 199 -13.90 -0.90 -19.95
N THR A 200 -14.89 -0.06 -19.64
CA THR A 200 -15.50 0.82 -20.62
C THR A 200 -14.49 1.88 -21.08
N ASP A 201 -14.70 2.48 -22.24
CA ASP A 201 -13.82 3.54 -22.78
C ASP A 201 -13.59 4.67 -21.77
N TRP A 202 -14.63 5.04 -21.00
CA TRP A 202 -14.52 6.03 -19.94
C TRP A 202 -13.60 5.54 -18.79
N GLU A 203 -13.77 4.31 -18.32
CA GLU A 203 -12.91 3.73 -17.27
C GLU A 203 -11.45 3.65 -17.72
N LEU A 204 -11.21 3.30 -18.98
CA LEU A 204 -9.89 3.27 -19.59
C LEU A 204 -9.28 4.66 -19.75
N THR A 205 -10.10 5.68 -20.05
CA THR A 205 -9.64 7.07 -20.13
C THR A 205 -9.17 7.57 -18.76
N ILE A 206 -9.93 7.30 -17.70
CA ILE A 206 -9.51 7.62 -16.31
C ILE A 206 -8.21 6.90 -15.93
N LEU A 207 -8.13 5.62 -16.26
CA LEU A 207 -6.92 4.83 -15.99
C LEU A 207 -5.70 5.36 -16.76
N ASP A 208 -5.86 5.68 -18.05
CA ASP A 208 -4.76 6.26 -18.85
C ASP A 208 -4.30 7.59 -18.24
N HIS A 209 -5.21 8.43 -17.79
CA HIS A 209 -4.85 9.67 -17.10
C HIS A 209 -4.02 9.39 -15.84
N PHE A 210 -4.46 8.46 -14.98
CA PHE A 210 -3.74 8.06 -13.79
C PHE A 210 -2.32 7.58 -14.07
N ILE A 211 -2.22 6.60 -14.96
CA ILE A 211 -0.93 5.98 -15.32
C ILE A 211 -0.02 6.97 -16.04
N SER A 212 -0.55 7.76 -16.95
CA SER A 212 0.25 8.75 -17.70
C SER A 212 0.83 9.83 -16.82
N ALA A 213 0.04 10.35 -15.87
CA ALA A 213 0.49 11.38 -14.96
C ALA A 213 1.61 10.89 -14.04
N ARG A 214 1.59 9.61 -13.66
CA ARG A 214 2.64 9.02 -12.82
C ARG A 214 3.85 8.53 -13.62
N TYR A 215 3.63 8.09 -14.87
CA TYR A 215 4.68 7.68 -15.78
C TYR A 215 5.66 8.82 -16.12
N ASN A 216 5.15 10.05 -16.19
CA ASN A 216 5.93 11.23 -16.52
C ASN A 216 6.70 11.83 -15.31
N ASP A 217 6.68 11.18 -14.15
CA ASP A 217 7.29 11.68 -12.94
C ASP A 217 8.16 10.58 -12.28
N ASP A 218 9.47 10.69 -12.49
CA ASP A 218 10.45 9.68 -12.07
C ASP A 218 10.59 9.54 -10.54
N ASP A 219 10.10 10.52 -9.78
CA ASP A 219 10.15 10.51 -8.31
C ASP A 219 8.93 9.81 -7.69
N LYS A 220 7.98 9.35 -8.51
CA LYS A 220 6.75 8.70 -8.06
C LYS A 220 6.71 7.24 -8.40
N VAL A 221 6.41 6.42 -7.40
CA VAL A 221 6.36 4.98 -7.53
C VAL A 221 4.93 4.46 -7.42
N THR A 222 4.58 3.50 -8.28
CA THR A 222 3.27 2.89 -8.30
C THR A 222 3.36 1.40 -8.00
N LEU A 223 2.57 0.93 -7.05
CA LEU A 223 2.36 -0.48 -6.75
C LEU A 223 0.96 -0.87 -7.24
N VAL A 224 0.85 -2.00 -7.90
CA VAL A 224 -0.41 -2.43 -8.50
C VAL A 224 -0.73 -3.85 -8.07
N THR A 225 -2.00 -4.15 -7.81
CA THR A 225 -2.49 -5.52 -7.73
C THR A 225 -3.52 -5.79 -8.83
N THR A 226 -3.47 -6.97 -9.41
CA THR A 226 -4.46 -7.40 -10.41
C THR A 226 -4.68 -8.91 -10.35
N ASN A 227 -5.87 -9.34 -10.74
CA ASN A 227 -6.18 -10.77 -10.88
C ASN A 227 -5.89 -11.28 -12.30
N PHE A 228 -5.54 -10.40 -13.22
CA PHE A 228 -5.18 -10.77 -14.58
C PHE A 228 -3.69 -11.07 -14.69
N SER A 229 -3.33 -11.93 -15.65
CA SER A 229 -1.95 -12.26 -15.99
C SER A 229 -1.57 -11.66 -17.35
N ASP A 230 -0.27 -11.62 -17.67
CA ASP A 230 0.22 -11.20 -18.98
C ASP A 230 0.06 -12.27 -20.06
N LYS A 231 -0.10 -13.51 -19.68
CA LYS A 231 -0.26 -14.64 -20.59
C LYS A 231 -1.63 -15.24 -20.37
N LEU A 232 -2.33 -15.52 -21.45
CA LEU A 232 -3.47 -16.44 -21.37
C LEU A 232 -2.94 -17.71 -20.69
N GLY A 233 -3.50 -18.05 -19.55
CA GLY A 233 -3.16 -19.28 -18.90
C GLY A 233 -3.40 -20.39 -19.91
N ASN A 234 -2.38 -21.19 -20.24
CA ASN A 234 -2.66 -22.50 -20.75
C ASN A 234 -3.62 -23.07 -19.72
N ALA A 235 -4.87 -23.24 -20.11
CA ALA A 235 -5.83 -23.97 -19.32
C ALA A 235 -5.18 -25.34 -19.09
N ILE A 236 -4.43 -25.46 -17.98
CA ILE A 236 -4.06 -26.75 -17.48
C ILE A 236 -5.41 -27.36 -17.18
N SER A 237 -5.81 -28.22 -18.09
CA SER A 237 -6.93 -29.11 -17.98
C SER A 237 -6.77 -29.91 -16.70
N THR A 238 -7.16 -29.33 -15.59
CA THR A 238 -7.60 -30.05 -14.43
C THR A 238 -9.10 -30.08 -14.53
N GLU A 239 -9.57 -31.09 -15.25
CA GLU A 239 -10.88 -31.66 -15.02
C GLU A 239 -11.06 -31.75 -13.52
N ARG A 240 -11.96 -30.96 -12.95
CA ARG A 240 -12.79 -31.34 -11.81
C ARG A 240 -13.59 -30.16 -11.25
N ASN A 241 -14.91 -30.37 -11.38
CA ASN A 241 -16.00 -29.85 -10.54
C ASN A 241 -16.14 -28.31 -10.42
N ASP A 242 -16.90 -27.83 -11.38
CA ASP A 242 -17.47 -26.50 -11.52
C ASP A 242 -18.40 -26.07 -10.39
N LYS A 243 -17.80 -25.50 -9.34
CA LYS A 243 -18.49 -24.55 -8.46
C LYS A 243 -17.80 -23.17 -8.42
N GLN A 244 -16.83 -22.91 -9.28
CA GLN A 244 -16.01 -21.67 -9.29
C GLN A 244 -16.08 -20.94 -10.64
N GLY A 245 -17.27 -20.45 -10.98
CA GLY A 245 -17.46 -19.61 -12.19
C GLY A 245 -16.65 -18.30 -12.21
N LEU A 246 -16.04 -17.91 -11.10
CA LEU A 246 -15.21 -16.68 -10.98
C LEU A 246 -13.76 -16.90 -11.41
N SER A 247 -13.15 -18.05 -11.17
CA SER A 247 -11.75 -18.30 -11.57
C SER A 247 -11.60 -18.38 -13.09
N ASN A 248 -12.63 -18.82 -13.80
CA ASN A 248 -12.66 -18.90 -15.26
C ASN A 248 -12.73 -17.54 -15.95
N ALA A 249 -13.22 -16.49 -15.30
CA ALA A 249 -13.31 -15.15 -15.89
C ALA A 249 -11.94 -14.48 -16.03
N TYR A 250 -11.04 -14.69 -15.07
CA TYR A 250 -9.69 -14.09 -15.07
C TYR A 250 -8.71 -14.84 -15.98
N SER A 251 -8.99 -16.09 -16.37
CA SER A 251 -8.14 -16.87 -17.29
C SER A 251 -8.44 -16.64 -18.76
N ARG A 252 -9.55 -15.95 -19.08
CA ARG A 252 -9.99 -15.69 -20.47
C ARG A 252 -9.33 -14.49 -21.14
N PHE A 253 -8.82 -13.57 -20.35
CA PHE A 253 -8.25 -12.32 -20.84
C PHE A 253 -6.91 -12.05 -20.17
N THR A 254 -5.99 -11.49 -20.93
CA THR A 254 -4.74 -10.94 -20.38
C THR A 254 -4.99 -9.54 -19.79
N LEU A 255 -4.04 -9.05 -18.99
CA LEU A 255 -4.09 -7.68 -18.50
C LEU A 255 -4.09 -6.69 -19.66
N GLU A 256 -3.27 -6.93 -20.70
CA GLU A 256 -3.19 -6.08 -21.89
C GLU A 256 -4.52 -5.96 -22.62
N GLU A 257 -5.23 -7.09 -22.81
CA GLU A 257 -6.57 -7.09 -23.43
C GLU A 257 -7.60 -6.32 -22.59
N LYS A 258 -7.38 -6.21 -21.28
CA LYS A 258 -8.28 -5.50 -20.37
C LYS A 258 -8.03 -4.00 -20.31
N ILE A 259 -6.78 -3.55 -20.35
CA ILE A 259 -6.44 -2.13 -20.14
C ILE A 259 -5.89 -1.47 -21.41
N GLY A 260 -5.71 -2.23 -22.49
CA GLY A 260 -5.15 -1.75 -23.76
C GLY A 260 -3.61 -1.69 -23.74
N ALA A 261 -3.03 -1.84 -24.94
CA ALA A 261 -1.59 -1.96 -25.13
C ALA A 261 -0.79 -0.74 -24.59
N ARG A 262 -1.35 0.47 -24.74
CA ARG A 262 -0.68 1.71 -24.30
C ARG A 262 -0.50 1.77 -22.78
N ILE A 263 -1.56 1.54 -22.03
CA ILE A 263 -1.52 1.56 -20.55
C ILE A 263 -0.66 0.40 -20.05
N HIS A 264 -0.82 -0.78 -20.65
CA HIS A 264 -0.05 -1.97 -20.32
C HIS A 264 1.45 -1.72 -20.51
N SER A 265 1.89 -1.18 -21.64
CA SER A 265 3.30 -0.89 -21.91
C SER A 265 3.92 0.02 -20.85
N ARG A 266 3.23 1.11 -20.47
CA ARG A 266 3.70 2.03 -19.41
C ARG A 266 3.80 1.34 -18.06
N LEU A 267 2.79 0.54 -17.69
CA LEU A 267 2.82 -0.21 -16.44
C LEU A 267 3.98 -1.21 -16.38
N MET A 268 4.29 -1.87 -17.51
CA MET A 268 5.41 -2.82 -17.57
C MET A 268 6.78 -2.14 -17.48
N GLU A 269 6.88 -0.89 -17.90
CA GLU A 269 8.08 -0.08 -17.72
C GLU A 269 8.20 0.45 -16.28
N MET A 270 7.10 0.97 -15.71
CA MET A 270 7.05 1.50 -14.35
C MET A 270 7.19 0.45 -13.27
N CYS A 271 6.77 -0.79 -13.51
CA CYS A 271 6.59 -1.80 -12.47
C CYS A 271 7.27 -3.13 -12.83
N LYS A 272 8.02 -3.67 -11.87
CA LYS A 272 8.52 -5.04 -11.93
C LYS A 272 7.38 -6.03 -11.65
N LYS A 273 7.26 -7.06 -12.48
CA LYS A 273 6.26 -8.12 -12.33
C LYS A 273 6.56 -9.04 -11.15
N VAL A 274 5.54 -9.33 -10.37
CA VAL A 274 5.54 -10.27 -9.26
C VAL A 274 4.35 -11.21 -9.42
N ASN A 275 4.61 -12.41 -9.93
CA ASN A 275 3.56 -13.40 -10.13
C ASN A 275 3.35 -14.21 -8.85
N LEU A 276 2.09 -14.40 -8.45
CA LEU A 276 1.66 -15.23 -7.35
C LEU A 276 0.81 -16.39 -7.87
N GLU A 277 1.15 -17.59 -7.41
CA GLU A 277 0.44 -18.82 -7.70
C GLU A 277 0.18 -19.56 -6.38
N GLY A 278 -0.86 -20.36 -6.32
CA GLY A 278 -1.21 -21.13 -5.14
C GLY A 278 -2.70 -21.30 -4.94
N LYS A 279 -3.09 -21.72 -3.73
CA LYS A 279 -4.49 -21.85 -3.31
C LYS A 279 -4.98 -20.54 -2.70
N ASP A 280 -6.30 -20.33 -2.72
CA ASP A 280 -6.95 -19.23 -2.04
C ASP A 280 -6.82 -19.40 -0.51
N HIS A 281 -6.15 -18.43 0.16
CA HIS A 281 -5.99 -18.45 1.62
C HIS A 281 -7.28 -18.18 2.40
N ARG A 282 -8.36 -17.81 1.73
CA ARG A 282 -9.66 -17.57 2.37
C ARG A 282 -10.49 -18.85 2.54
N GLU A 283 -10.08 -19.93 1.88
CA GLU A 283 -10.74 -21.24 1.91
C GLU A 283 -10.05 -22.22 2.88
N MET A 284 -9.00 -21.76 3.56
CA MET A 284 -8.32 -22.49 4.63
C MET A 284 -8.77 -21.99 6.00
#